data_6e3000846917398d4a7e816d76101345
#
_entry.id   6e3000846917398d4a7e816d76101345
#
_cell.length_a   1.000
_cell.length_b   1.000
_cell.length_c   1.000
_cell.angle_alpha   90.00
_cell.angle_beta   90.00
_cell.angle_gamma   90.00
#
_symmetry.space_group_name_H-M   'P 1'
#
loop_
_entity.id
_entity.type
_entity.pdbx_description
1 polymer ?
#
loop_
_entity_poly.entity_id
_entity_poly.type
_entity_poly.pdbx_seq_one_letter_code
_entity_poly.pdbx_strand_id
1 'polypeptide(L)'
;FFILLSMSVTCFGQGTQSIDSIQITEADSIHAGSHTFSDTKLEDATKAEGDSAYIKDDYATAIQIYESLLKNGESADVYYNLGNSYYKAGEIAKAVLNYERALLMNPGNSDIRANLEVARAKTIDKVEPVPEVFFVSWTKALINSMSVDAWATWGIVSFILFIIAFYFFIFSKQII
;
A
#
# COMPACT_ATOMS: atom_id res chain seq x y z
N PHE A 1 15.38 36.42 -38.68
CA PHE A 1 14.86 37.69 -38.14
C PHE A 1 14.62 37.50 -36.65
N PHE A 2 15.58 38.02 -35.87
CA PHE A 2 15.55 37.99 -34.39
C PHE A 2 14.66 39.12 -33.92
N ILE A 3 13.78 38.86 -32.97
CA ILE A 3 13.26 39.85 -32.02
C ILE A 3 13.37 39.29 -30.63
N LEU A 4 14.38 39.72 -29.91
CA LEU A 4 14.53 39.70 -28.47
C LEU A 4 13.55 40.69 -27.84
N LEU A 5 12.67 40.20 -26.98
CA LEU A 5 11.89 41.07 -26.11
C LEU A 5 12.31 40.82 -24.65
N SER A 6 13.18 41.72 -24.17
CA SER A 6 13.56 41.84 -22.78
C SER A 6 12.43 42.50 -21.99
N MET A 7 11.86 41.84 -21.01
CA MET A 7 11.02 42.46 -19.99
C MET A 7 11.79 42.46 -18.64
N SER A 8 12.23 43.64 -18.30
CA SER A 8 12.75 44.02 -16.99
C SER A 8 11.65 43.98 -15.93
N VAL A 9 11.86 43.14 -14.89
CA VAL A 9 11.04 43.18 -13.68
C VAL A 9 11.64 44.19 -12.72
N THR A 10 10.93 45.28 -12.50
CA THR A 10 11.24 46.26 -11.46
C THR A 10 10.83 45.71 -10.09
N CYS A 11 11.84 45.61 -9.23
CA CYS A 11 11.70 45.40 -7.80
C CYS A 11 11.05 46.60 -7.16
N PHE A 12 9.91 46.42 -6.48
CA PHE A 12 9.36 47.46 -5.59
C PHE A 12 9.35 46.92 -4.17
N GLY A 13 10.07 47.62 -3.34
CA GLY A 13 10.38 47.22 -1.98
C GLY A 13 9.34 47.67 -0.97
N GLN A 14 9.48 47.08 0.20
CA GLN A 14 9.21 47.53 1.56
C GLN A 14 7.77 47.68 2.01
N GLY A 15 7.47 46.92 3.03
CA GLY A 15 6.35 47.08 3.95
C GLY A 15 6.50 46.12 5.13
N THR A 16 7.41 46.43 6.03
CA THR A 16 7.45 45.80 7.37
C THR A 16 6.23 46.25 8.15
N GLN A 17 5.29 45.37 8.40
CA GLN A 17 4.31 45.54 9.49
C GLN A 17 4.52 44.40 10.50
N SER A 18 4.99 44.82 11.67
CA SER A 18 4.95 44.10 12.92
C SER A 18 3.48 43.76 13.24
N ILE A 19 3.14 42.52 13.26
CA ILE A 19 1.84 42.08 13.80
C ILE A 19 2.09 41.69 15.25
N ASP A 20 1.49 42.53 16.12
CA ASP A 20 1.41 42.32 17.55
C ASP A 20 0.86 40.94 17.93
N SER A 21 1.44 40.44 19.00
CA SER A 21 1.04 39.29 19.76
C SER A 21 -0.48 39.15 19.94
N ILE A 22 -1.08 38.20 19.23
CA ILE A 22 -2.40 37.71 19.55
C ILE A 22 -2.22 36.68 20.66
N GLN A 23 -2.59 37.07 21.86
CA GLN A 23 -2.80 36.15 22.99
C GLN A 23 -4.02 35.29 22.67
N ILE A 24 -3.81 34.03 22.36
CA ILE A 24 -4.86 33.04 22.29
C ILE A 24 -5.11 32.57 23.71
N THR A 25 -6.22 33.07 24.28
CA THR A 25 -6.78 32.59 25.54
C THR A 25 -7.09 31.09 25.45
N GLU A 26 -6.58 30.36 26.43
CA GLU A 26 -6.98 28.98 26.77
C GLU A 26 -8.50 28.91 26.96
N ALA A 27 -9.18 28.19 26.10
CA ALA A 27 -10.41 27.45 26.39
C ALA A 27 -10.81 26.64 25.14
N ASP A 28 -10.40 25.42 25.09
CA ASP A 28 -11.21 24.22 24.85
C ASP A 28 -10.28 23.02 24.68
N SER A 29 -9.91 22.43 25.82
CA SER A 29 -9.28 21.13 25.88
C SER A 29 -10.34 20.07 25.61
N ILE A 30 -10.58 19.78 24.31
CA ILE A 30 -11.22 18.54 23.93
C ILE A 30 -10.14 17.46 23.94
N HIS A 31 -10.29 16.53 24.83
CA HIS A 31 -9.50 15.32 25.01
C HIS A 31 -9.35 14.53 23.69
N ALA A 32 -8.35 14.87 22.90
CA ALA A 32 -7.72 13.93 21.99
C ALA A 32 -6.50 13.39 22.75
N GLY A 33 -6.66 12.29 23.45
CA GLY A 33 -5.56 11.54 24.02
C GLY A 33 -4.66 11.07 22.89
N SER A 34 -3.73 11.92 22.44
CA SER A 34 -2.65 11.49 21.57
C SER A 34 -1.67 10.70 22.43
N HIS A 35 -1.90 9.39 22.52
CA HIS A 35 -0.83 8.49 22.90
C HIS A 35 0.22 8.50 21.79
N THR A 36 1.13 9.47 21.83
CA THR A 36 2.34 9.43 21.01
C THR A 36 3.15 8.25 21.47
N PHE A 37 3.05 7.16 20.73
CA PHE A 37 3.95 6.03 20.85
C PHE A 37 5.36 6.54 20.57
N SER A 38 6.28 6.42 21.52
CA SER A 38 7.63 6.98 21.44
C SER A 38 8.37 6.42 20.23
N ASP A 39 8.93 7.29 19.38
CA ASP A 39 9.62 6.93 18.12
C ASP A 39 10.69 5.84 18.28
N THR A 40 11.36 5.80 19.44
CA THR A 40 12.36 4.77 19.77
C THR A 40 11.79 3.36 19.97
N LYS A 41 10.50 3.23 20.27
CA LYS A 41 9.85 1.92 20.43
C LYS A 41 9.26 1.41 19.12
N LEU A 42 9.17 2.25 18.10
CA LEU A 42 8.58 1.90 16.81
C LEU A 42 9.52 1.06 15.92
N GLU A 43 10.84 1.20 16.08
CA GLU A 43 11.82 0.45 15.28
C GLU A 43 11.85 -1.05 15.59
N ASP A 44 11.52 -1.42 16.84
CA ASP A 44 11.45 -2.82 17.30
C ASP A 44 10.01 -3.36 17.36
N ALA A 45 9.04 -2.60 16.87
CA ALA A 45 7.63 -2.99 16.94
C ALA A 45 7.36 -4.25 16.11
N THR A 46 6.52 -5.12 16.65
CA THR A 46 6.15 -6.38 16.00
C THR A 46 4.74 -6.31 15.41
N LYS A 47 4.48 -7.16 14.41
CA LYS A 47 3.12 -7.30 13.86
C LYS A 47 2.09 -7.62 14.95
N ALA A 48 2.45 -8.45 15.94
CA ALA A 48 1.57 -8.82 17.04
C ALA A 48 1.15 -7.62 17.91
N GLU A 49 2.03 -6.63 18.08
CA GLU A 49 1.67 -5.39 18.80
C GLU A 49 0.69 -4.54 17.99
N GLY A 50 0.88 -4.46 16.65
CA GLY A 50 -0.08 -3.82 15.76
C GLY A 50 -1.45 -4.50 15.80
N ASP A 51 -1.48 -5.84 15.74
CA ASP A 51 -2.71 -6.63 15.84
C ASP A 51 -3.39 -6.41 17.21
N SER A 52 -2.60 -6.32 18.30
CA SER A 52 -3.12 -6.03 19.63
C SER A 52 -3.73 -4.63 19.75
N ALA A 53 -3.08 -3.62 19.16
CA ALA A 53 -3.61 -2.26 19.12
C ALA A 53 -4.94 -2.21 18.33
N TYR A 54 -4.98 -2.89 17.17
CA TYR A 54 -6.19 -2.98 16.35
C TYR A 54 -7.37 -3.62 17.10
N ILE A 55 -7.14 -4.72 17.84
CA ILE A 55 -8.17 -5.40 18.65
C ILE A 55 -8.70 -4.51 19.77
N LYS A 56 -7.88 -3.59 20.26
CA LYS A 56 -8.27 -2.62 21.30
C LYS A 56 -8.93 -1.35 20.74
N ASP A 57 -9.26 -1.35 19.44
CA ASP A 57 -9.80 -0.21 18.70
C ASP A 57 -8.86 1.01 18.67
N ASP A 58 -7.59 0.85 19.06
CA ASP A 58 -6.55 1.88 18.92
C ASP A 58 -5.95 1.83 17.51
N TYR A 59 -6.76 2.29 16.56
CA TYR A 59 -6.38 2.27 15.15
C TYR A 59 -5.21 3.21 14.85
N ALA A 60 -5.06 4.30 15.61
CA ALA A 60 -3.98 5.25 15.41
C ALA A 60 -2.62 4.59 15.72
N THR A 61 -2.49 3.92 16.86
CA THR A 61 -1.28 3.17 17.22
C THR A 61 -1.05 1.98 16.27
N ALA A 62 -2.10 1.25 15.88
CA ALA A 62 -1.99 0.15 14.91
C ALA A 62 -1.42 0.63 13.57
N ILE A 63 -1.90 1.77 13.05
CA ILE A 63 -1.40 2.39 11.81
C ILE A 63 0.10 2.71 11.93
N GLN A 64 0.52 3.38 13.01
CA GLN A 64 1.92 3.75 13.22
C GLN A 64 2.83 2.51 13.24
N ILE A 65 2.42 1.45 13.94
CA ILE A 65 3.17 0.20 14.02
C ILE A 65 3.28 -0.46 12.64
N TYR A 66 2.16 -0.64 11.92
CA TYR A 66 2.20 -1.26 10.60
C TYR A 66 3.00 -0.44 9.59
N GLU A 67 2.91 0.89 9.62
CA GLU A 67 3.73 1.76 8.77
C GLU A 67 5.23 1.63 9.08
N SER A 68 5.59 1.48 10.36
CA SER A 68 6.99 1.27 10.74
C SER A 68 7.52 -0.10 10.26
N LEU A 69 6.71 -1.15 10.35
CA LEU A 69 7.07 -2.47 9.84
C LEU A 69 7.31 -2.46 8.32
N LEU A 70 6.52 -1.70 7.58
CA LEU A 70 6.69 -1.58 6.12
C LEU A 70 7.93 -0.80 5.69
N LYS A 71 8.56 -0.02 6.58
CA LYS A 71 9.87 0.58 6.32
C LYS A 71 10.98 -0.47 6.27
N ASN A 72 10.83 -1.57 7.02
CA ASN A 72 11.80 -2.66 7.11
C ASN A 72 11.58 -3.75 6.05
N GLY A 73 10.43 -3.77 5.40
CA GLY A 73 10.11 -4.72 4.34
C GLY A 73 8.62 -4.74 4.01
N GLU A 74 8.32 -5.05 2.76
CA GLU A 74 6.93 -5.15 2.28
C GLU A 74 6.35 -6.53 2.61
N SER A 75 5.08 -6.54 3.05
CA SER A 75 4.32 -7.76 3.35
C SER A 75 2.84 -7.57 3.02
N ALA A 76 2.26 -8.53 2.30
CA ALA A 76 0.84 -8.52 1.97
C ALA A 76 -0.05 -8.45 3.22
N ASP A 77 0.29 -9.21 4.26
CA ASP A 77 -0.49 -9.26 5.50
C ASP A 77 -0.41 -7.95 6.28
N VAL A 78 0.77 -7.28 6.28
CA VAL A 78 0.93 -5.99 6.94
C VAL A 78 0.17 -4.91 6.18
N TYR A 79 0.24 -4.87 4.85
CA TYR A 79 -0.58 -3.97 4.04
C TYR A 79 -2.07 -4.20 4.24
N TYR A 80 -2.51 -5.46 4.33
CA TYR A 80 -3.91 -5.79 4.58
C TYR A 80 -4.39 -5.26 5.94
N ASN A 81 -3.61 -5.49 7.02
CA ASN A 81 -3.96 -5.04 8.35
C ASN A 81 -3.89 -3.51 8.49
N LEU A 82 -2.93 -2.87 7.79
CA LEU A 82 -2.87 -1.42 7.68
C LEU A 82 -4.10 -0.86 6.96
N GLY A 83 -4.53 -1.51 5.88
CA GLY A 83 -5.78 -1.19 5.18
C GLY A 83 -7.01 -1.29 6.08
N ASN A 84 -7.11 -2.36 6.88
CA ASN A 84 -8.17 -2.53 7.87
C ASN A 84 -8.15 -1.41 8.91
N SER A 85 -6.98 -1.03 9.41
CA SER A 85 -6.81 0.03 10.41
C SER A 85 -7.23 1.40 9.85
N TYR A 86 -6.81 1.74 8.64
CA TYR A 86 -7.25 2.96 7.96
C TYR A 86 -8.75 2.97 7.68
N TYR A 87 -9.32 1.82 7.28
CA TYR A 87 -10.76 1.72 7.06
C TYR A 87 -11.56 1.99 8.34
N LYS A 88 -11.11 1.45 9.47
CA LYS A 88 -11.72 1.67 10.80
C LYS A 88 -11.53 3.10 11.28
N ALA A 89 -10.39 3.72 10.99
CA ALA A 89 -10.12 5.13 11.27
C ALA A 89 -10.90 6.10 10.37
N GLY A 90 -11.63 5.60 9.35
CA GLY A 90 -12.40 6.43 8.42
C GLY A 90 -11.60 6.98 7.23
N GLU A 91 -10.31 6.65 7.13
CA GLU A 91 -9.43 7.09 6.07
C GLU A 91 -9.53 6.18 4.82
N ILE A 92 -10.70 6.22 4.16
CA ILE A 92 -11.07 5.24 3.12
C ILE A 92 -10.09 5.22 1.94
N ALA A 93 -9.59 6.37 1.50
CA ALA A 93 -8.63 6.44 0.39
C ALA A 93 -7.32 5.71 0.71
N LYS A 94 -6.81 5.85 1.94
CA LYS A 94 -5.61 5.13 2.38
C LYS A 94 -5.89 3.64 2.57
N ALA A 95 -7.08 3.27 3.03
CA ALA A 95 -7.49 1.87 3.12
C ALA A 95 -7.47 1.21 1.74
N VAL A 96 -8.09 1.83 0.73
CA VAL A 96 -8.09 1.34 -0.66
C VAL A 96 -6.66 1.15 -1.17
N LEU A 97 -5.79 2.16 -0.99
CA LEU A 97 -4.40 2.08 -1.43
C LEU A 97 -3.66 0.88 -0.83
N ASN A 98 -3.84 0.64 0.48
CA ASN A 98 -3.14 -0.46 1.16
C ASN A 98 -3.74 -1.83 0.81
N TYR A 99 -5.04 -1.94 0.60
CA TYR A 99 -5.64 -3.17 0.07
C TYR A 99 -5.16 -3.49 -1.36
N GLU A 100 -5.00 -2.47 -2.21
CA GLU A 100 -4.43 -2.67 -3.56
C GLU A 100 -3.01 -3.20 -3.48
N ARG A 101 -2.16 -2.62 -2.62
CA ARG A 101 -0.79 -3.10 -2.41
C ARG A 101 -0.76 -4.55 -1.90
N ALA A 102 -1.62 -4.85 -0.92
CA ALA A 102 -1.77 -6.22 -0.41
C ALA A 102 -2.20 -7.19 -1.51
N LEU A 103 -3.14 -6.78 -2.36
CA LEU A 103 -3.65 -7.60 -3.46
C LEU A 103 -2.62 -7.83 -4.57
N LEU A 104 -1.75 -6.84 -4.84
CA LEU A 104 -0.64 -7.00 -5.78
C LEU A 104 0.35 -8.08 -5.32
N MET A 105 0.59 -8.19 -4.00
CA MET A 105 1.49 -9.19 -3.44
C MET A 105 0.82 -10.55 -3.24
N ASN A 106 -0.48 -10.58 -2.97
CA ASN A 106 -1.26 -11.81 -2.79
C ASN A 106 -2.58 -11.76 -3.57
N PRO A 107 -2.52 -11.92 -4.91
CA PRO A 107 -3.69 -11.75 -5.78
C PRO A 107 -4.76 -12.83 -5.60
N GLY A 108 -4.43 -13.97 -5.02
CA GLY A 108 -5.37 -15.07 -4.73
C GLY A 108 -6.18 -14.88 -3.45
N ASN A 109 -5.90 -13.88 -2.63
CA ASN A 109 -6.56 -13.71 -1.34
C ASN A 109 -7.96 -13.09 -1.51
N SER A 110 -9.01 -13.86 -1.15
CA SER A 110 -10.40 -13.43 -1.24
C SER A 110 -10.77 -12.36 -0.24
N ASP A 111 -10.16 -12.37 0.96
CA ASP A 111 -10.50 -11.44 2.04
C ASP A 111 -10.00 -10.03 1.72
N ILE A 112 -8.78 -9.92 1.18
CA ILE A 112 -8.24 -8.64 0.69
C ILE A 112 -9.17 -8.08 -0.39
N ARG A 113 -9.58 -8.91 -1.33
CA ARG A 113 -10.47 -8.49 -2.43
C ARG A 113 -11.82 -8.02 -1.92
N ALA A 114 -12.44 -8.77 -1.01
CA ALA A 114 -13.72 -8.41 -0.42
C ALA A 114 -13.64 -7.08 0.34
N ASN A 115 -12.60 -6.87 1.16
CA ASN A 115 -12.43 -5.62 1.91
C ASN A 115 -12.13 -4.43 0.98
N LEU A 116 -11.38 -4.64 -0.09
CA LEU A 116 -11.16 -3.63 -1.13
C LEU A 116 -12.48 -3.19 -1.79
N GLU A 117 -13.33 -4.13 -2.18
CA GLU A 117 -14.65 -3.84 -2.75
C GLU A 117 -15.53 -3.04 -1.77
N VAL A 118 -15.55 -3.43 -0.49
CA VAL A 118 -16.27 -2.71 0.56
C VAL A 118 -15.72 -1.28 0.74
N ALA A 119 -14.40 -1.11 0.72
CA ALA A 119 -13.78 0.21 0.84
C ALA A 119 -14.09 1.08 -0.39
N ARG A 120 -13.99 0.53 -1.59
CA ARG A 120 -14.33 1.24 -2.85
C ARG A 120 -15.79 1.67 -2.90
N ALA A 121 -16.70 0.85 -2.37
CA ALA A 121 -18.13 1.20 -2.31
C ALA A 121 -18.40 2.45 -1.43
N LYS A 122 -17.48 2.81 -0.52
CA LYS A 122 -17.55 4.03 0.29
C LYS A 122 -16.92 5.26 -0.38
N THR A 123 -16.17 5.08 -1.46
CA THR A 123 -15.65 6.21 -2.23
C THR A 123 -16.77 6.82 -3.08
N ILE A 124 -16.80 8.13 -3.18
CA ILE A 124 -17.86 8.88 -3.92
C ILE A 124 -17.67 8.68 -5.44
N ASP A 125 -16.43 8.42 -5.87
CA ASP A 125 -16.10 8.25 -7.29
C ASP A 125 -16.18 6.77 -7.66
N LYS A 126 -17.35 6.38 -8.21
CA LYS A 126 -17.55 5.05 -8.80
C LYS A 126 -17.12 5.10 -10.26
N VAL A 127 -15.87 4.74 -10.52
CA VAL A 127 -15.45 4.47 -11.90
C VAL A 127 -16.14 3.18 -12.36
N GLU A 128 -17.06 3.29 -13.33
CA GLU A 128 -17.65 2.10 -13.95
C GLU A 128 -16.57 1.28 -14.63
N PRO A 129 -16.43 -0.01 -14.30
CA PRO A 129 -15.42 -0.85 -14.95
C PRO A 129 -15.72 -0.94 -16.45
N VAL A 130 -14.73 -0.56 -17.26
CA VAL A 130 -14.82 -0.76 -18.72
C VAL A 130 -15.00 -2.24 -19.00
N PRO A 131 -15.95 -2.65 -19.86
CA PRO A 131 -16.16 -4.05 -20.19
C PRO A 131 -14.87 -4.65 -20.77
N GLU A 132 -14.29 -5.60 -20.05
CA GLU A 132 -13.05 -6.25 -20.45
C GLU A 132 -13.33 -7.37 -21.46
N VAL A 133 -12.45 -7.52 -22.43
CA VAL A 133 -12.48 -8.64 -23.39
C VAL A 133 -12.29 -9.94 -22.61
N PHE A 134 -13.10 -10.96 -22.91
CA PHE A 134 -13.09 -12.26 -22.23
C PHE A 134 -11.68 -12.83 -21.98
N PHE A 135 -10.79 -12.71 -22.95
CA PHE A 135 -9.42 -13.19 -22.86
C PHE A 135 -8.62 -12.45 -21.77
N VAL A 136 -8.82 -11.13 -21.64
CA VAL A 136 -8.15 -10.31 -20.61
C VAL A 136 -8.66 -10.66 -19.23
N SER A 137 -9.97 -10.86 -19.08
CA SER A 137 -10.56 -11.29 -17.81
C SER A 137 -10.07 -12.68 -17.39
N TRP A 138 -9.97 -13.61 -18.33
CA TRP A 138 -9.48 -14.96 -18.09
C TRP A 138 -7.99 -14.97 -17.67
N THR A 139 -7.13 -14.21 -18.38
CA THR A 139 -5.71 -14.10 -18.03
C THR A 139 -5.51 -13.44 -16.67
N LYS A 140 -6.28 -12.40 -16.36
CA LYS A 140 -6.27 -11.78 -15.02
C LYS A 140 -6.71 -12.77 -13.93
N ALA A 141 -7.77 -13.54 -14.18
CA ALA A 141 -8.22 -14.56 -13.23
C ALA A 141 -7.15 -15.62 -12.98
N LEU A 142 -6.42 -16.05 -14.03
CA LEU A 142 -5.34 -17.01 -13.90
C LEU A 142 -4.16 -16.42 -13.10
N ILE A 143 -3.73 -15.20 -13.41
CA ILE A 143 -2.63 -14.52 -12.71
C ILE A 143 -3.01 -14.27 -11.24
N ASN A 144 -4.25 -13.86 -10.98
CA ASN A 144 -4.75 -13.54 -9.63
C ASN A 144 -5.14 -14.77 -8.81
N SER A 145 -5.03 -15.99 -9.36
CA SER A 145 -5.39 -17.22 -8.64
C SER A 145 -4.36 -17.60 -7.56
N MET A 146 -3.13 -17.14 -7.70
CA MET A 146 -2.02 -17.54 -6.81
C MET A 146 -1.21 -16.30 -6.40
N SER A 147 -0.51 -16.41 -5.27
CA SER A 147 0.44 -15.39 -4.83
C SER A 147 1.67 -15.32 -5.75
N VAL A 148 2.36 -14.19 -5.74
CA VAL A 148 3.60 -14.00 -6.52
C VAL A 148 4.65 -15.04 -6.17
N ASP A 149 4.78 -15.39 -4.88
CA ASP A 149 5.73 -16.39 -4.40
C ASP A 149 5.38 -17.80 -4.92
N ALA A 150 4.10 -18.14 -5.01
CA ALA A 150 3.65 -19.41 -5.56
C ALA A 150 3.98 -19.50 -7.07
N TRP A 151 3.77 -18.43 -7.82
CA TRP A 151 4.17 -18.38 -9.24
C TRP A 151 5.68 -18.53 -9.43
N ALA A 152 6.48 -17.86 -8.59
CA ALA A 152 7.94 -17.99 -8.64
C ALA A 152 8.39 -19.42 -8.32
N THR A 153 7.81 -20.06 -7.30
CA THR A 153 8.11 -21.44 -6.92
C THR A 153 7.79 -22.42 -8.05
N TRP A 154 6.60 -22.31 -8.66
CA TRP A 154 6.21 -23.15 -9.79
C TRP A 154 7.09 -22.94 -11.02
N GLY A 155 7.54 -21.70 -11.27
CA GLY A 155 8.50 -21.38 -12.32
C GLY A 155 9.84 -22.10 -12.13
N ILE A 156 10.38 -22.07 -10.92
CA ILE A 156 11.64 -22.74 -10.57
C ILE A 156 11.50 -24.26 -10.73
N VAL A 157 10.42 -24.84 -10.19
CA VAL A 157 10.16 -26.29 -10.30
C VAL A 157 10.05 -26.72 -11.76
N SER A 158 9.30 -25.99 -12.58
CA SER A 158 9.15 -26.25 -14.01
C SER A 158 10.49 -26.19 -14.75
N PHE A 159 11.34 -25.21 -14.42
CA PHE A 159 12.66 -25.05 -15.01
C PHE A 159 13.58 -26.23 -14.67
N ILE A 160 13.58 -26.70 -13.41
CA ILE A 160 14.35 -27.87 -12.98
C ILE A 160 13.89 -29.13 -13.73
N LEU A 161 12.57 -29.33 -13.83
CA LEU A 161 12.01 -30.47 -14.56
C LEU A 161 12.38 -30.43 -16.05
N PHE A 162 12.40 -29.23 -16.66
CA PHE A 162 12.84 -29.05 -18.04
C PHE A 162 14.31 -29.45 -18.23
N ILE A 163 15.20 -29.04 -17.33
CA ILE A 163 16.62 -29.42 -17.39
C ILE A 163 16.79 -30.97 -17.28
N ILE A 164 16.06 -31.57 -16.36
CA ILE A 164 16.10 -33.05 -16.17
C ILE A 164 15.60 -33.77 -17.45
N ALA A 165 14.49 -33.34 -18.01
CA ALA A 165 13.92 -33.89 -19.23
C ALA A 165 14.88 -33.72 -20.44
N PHE A 166 15.52 -32.56 -20.54
CA PHE A 166 16.51 -32.27 -21.58
C PHE A 166 17.75 -33.13 -21.45
N TYR A 167 18.22 -33.33 -20.22
CA TYR A 167 19.32 -34.28 -19.93
C TYR A 167 18.99 -35.72 -20.40
N PHE A 168 17.81 -36.23 -20.02
CA PHE A 168 17.36 -37.54 -20.45
C PHE A 168 17.21 -37.66 -21.97
N PHE A 169 16.72 -36.62 -22.62
CA PHE A 169 16.58 -36.56 -24.08
C PHE A 169 17.93 -36.69 -24.80
N ILE A 170 18.96 -35.96 -24.30
CA ILE A 170 20.30 -36.04 -24.88
C ILE A 170 20.92 -37.44 -24.67
N PHE A 171 20.84 -37.97 -23.46
CA PHE A 171 21.45 -39.28 -23.15
C PHE A 171 20.68 -40.45 -23.74
N SER A 172 19.36 -40.35 -23.90
CA SER A 172 18.55 -41.41 -24.55
C SER A 172 18.96 -41.65 -26.00
N LYS A 173 19.45 -40.63 -26.72
CA LYS A 173 19.97 -40.81 -28.09
C LYS A 173 21.32 -41.47 -28.20
N GLN A 174 22.03 -41.70 -27.08
CA GLN A 174 23.33 -42.37 -27.09
C GLN A 174 23.24 -43.88 -26.81
N ILE A 175 22.02 -44.40 -26.52
CA ILE A 175 21.81 -45.83 -26.18
C ILE A 175 21.24 -46.64 -27.37
N ILE A 176 20.93 -45.97 -28.49
CA ILE A 176 20.54 -46.60 -29.76
C ILE A 176 21.68 -46.42 -30.78
#